data_f8e4ffafb1e3f2563489744f38962b70
#
_entry.id   f8e4ffafb1e3f2563489744f38962b70
#
_cell.length_a   1.000
_cell.length_b   1.000
_cell.length_c   1.000
_cell.angle_alpha   90.00
_cell.angle_beta   90.00
_cell.angle_gamma   90.00
#
_symmetry.space_group_name_H-M   'P 1'
#
loop_
_entity.id
_entity.type
_entity.pdbx_description
1 polymer ?
#
loop_
_entity_poly.entity_id
_entity_poly.type
_entity_poly.pdbx_seq_one_letter_code
_entity_poly.pdbx_strand_id
1 'polypeptide(L)'
;MERKYIFFDIDGTLTDANPGGKILESTYRTLEQLKANGHFVAIATGRAQYMAMDAAKEAHIDCLVTDGGNGITLHNELQYIKPIDFVQANHVIDQCIERRLPFAVALGNEAVLYTNQSDQKNQKLPVKLVVDESIDFHQVKQIYKVFIECNEQEEKLLDLGTLDYMRYFKGQVIVEPAEKYQGILEMVHLLKGDEKDIVVFGDGLNDISMIQKAPLGIAMGNAIDEVKEVADFVTKRNDDDGIEYACRPPDNLTPRWPQSVSYPSSNSIIKS
;
A
#
# COMPACT_ATOMS: atom_id res chain seq x y z
N MET A 1 18.95 -11.69 19.16
CA MET A 1 18.57 -11.66 17.72
C MET A 1 18.53 -10.20 17.33
N GLU A 2 19.04 -9.81 16.15
CA GLU A 2 18.92 -8.43 15.70
C GLU A 2 17.45 -8.09 15.43
N ARG A 3 17.05 -6.85 15.79
CA ARG A 3 15.68 -6.38 15.58
C ARG A 3 15.41 -6.23 14.10
N LYS A 4 14.33 -6.81 13.58
CA LYS A 4 13.84 -6.60 12.22
C LYS A 4 12.61 -5.66 12.21
N TYR A 5 12.43 -4.97 11.10
CA TYR A 5 11.28 -4.11 10.80
C TYR A 5 10.44 -4.82 9.73
N ILE A 6 9.35 -5.43 10.16
CA ILE A 6 8.57 -6.36 9.34
C ILE A 6 7.25 -5.70 8.96
N PHE A 7 7.02 -5.57 7.66
CA PHE A 7 5.84 -4.94 7.10
C PHE A 7 5.01 -5.95 6.32
N PHE A 8 3.70 -5.91 6.53
CA PHE A 8 2.75 -6.79 5.88
C PHE A 8 1.74 -5.96 5.08
N ASP A 9 1.47 -6.35 3.82
CA ASP A 9 0.25 -5.90 3.16
C ASP A 9 -0.98 -6.53 3.85
N ILE A 10 -2.18 -5.99 3.56
CA ILE A 10 -3.44 -6.47 4.16
C ILE A 10 -4.09 -7.52 3.26
N ASP A 11 -4.53 -7.10 2.06
CA ASP A 11 -5.43 -7.84 1.21
C ASP A 11 -4.72 -8.95 0.44
N GLY A 12 -4.97 -10.21 0.80
CA GLY A 12 -4.28 -11.34 0.21
C GLY A 12 -2.93 -11.68 0.87
N THR A 13 -2.52 -10.91 1.90
CA THR A 13 -1.32 -11.16 2.70
C THR A 13 -1.68 -11.46 4.15
N LEU A 14 -2.14 -10.47 4.93
CA LEU A 14 -2.62 -10.70 6.29
C LEU A 14 -3.97 -11.43 6.31
N THR A 15 -4.84 -11.14 5.34
CA THR A 15 -6.16 -11.74 5.23
C THR A 15 -6.19 -12.89 4.23
N ASP A 16 -7.09 -13.85 4.44
CA ASP A 16 -7.27 -15.06 3.61
C ASP A 16 -7.99 -14.81 2.28
N ALA A 17 -8.45 -13.58 2.03
CA ALA A 17 -9.08 -13.15 0.79
C ALA A 17 -8.67 -11.73 0.38
N ASN A 18 -8.93 -11.38 -0.89
CA ASN A 18 -8.66 -10.07 -1.46
C ASN A 18 -9.85 -9.62 -2.34
N PRO A 19 -10.55 -8.51 -2.01
CA PRO A 19 -10.38 -7.70 -0.80
C PRO A 19 -11.07 -8.33 0.42
N GLY A 20 -10.58 -7.95 1.61
CA GLY A 20 -11.16 -8.37 2.90
C GLY A 20 -10.69 -9.77 3.31
N GLY A 21 -11.59 -10.54 3.95
CA GLY A 21 -11.25 -11.85 4.50
C GLY A 21 -10.95 -11.79 6.00
N LYS A 22 -10.48 -12.92 6.54
CA LYS A 22 -10.14 -13.08 7.95
C LYS A 22 -8.64 -13.27 8.12
N ILE A 23 -8.12 -12.84 9.23
CA ILE A 23 -6.76 -13.15 9.64
C ILE A 23 -6.77 -14.55 10.27
N LEU A 24 -5.87 -15.43 9.82
CA LEU A 24 -5.76 -16.78 10.36
C LEU A 24 -5.21 -16.77 11.78
N GLU A 25 -5.63 -17.75 12.60
CA GLU A 25 -5.13 -17.93 13.97
C GLU A 25 -3.60 -18.13 14.01
N SER A 26 -3.03 -18.82 13.01
CA SER A 26 -1.57 -18.97 12.83
C SER A 26 -0.87 -17.63 12.60
N THR A 27 -1.49 -16.74 11.83
CA THR A 27 -1.00 -15.38 11.59
C THR A 27 -0.98 -14.58 12.90
N TYR A 28 -2.08 -14.57 13.66
CA TYR A 28 -2.10 -13.90 14.98
C TYR A 28 -0.98 -14.36 15.90
N ARG A 29 -0.83 -15.69 16.07
CA ARG A 29 0.23 -16.23 16.90
C ARG A 29 1.62 -15.82 16.43
N THR A 30 1.81 -15.78 15.11
CA THR A 30 3.10 -15.38 14.51
C THR A 30 3.41 -13.91 14.75
N LEU A 31 2.44 -13.01 14.54
CA LEU A 31 2.59 -11.58 14.81
C LEU A 31 2.95 -11.32 16.28
N GLU A 32 2.25 -11.96 17.21
CA GLU A 32 2.55 -11.83 18.65
C GLU A 32 3.95 -12.38 19.00
N GLN A 33 4.35 -13.50 18.38
CA GLN A 33 5.68 -14.07 18.58
C GLN A 33 6.80 -13.17 18.03
N LEU A 34 6.61 -12.55 16.87
CA LEU A 34 7.55 -11.60 16.30
C LEU A 34 7.74 -10.39 17.23
N LYS A 35 6.65 -9.82 17.75
CA LYS A 35 6.70 -8.73 18.74
C LYS A 35 7.39 -9.15 20.04
N ALA A 36 7.05 -10.33 20.57
CA ALA A 36 7.67 -10.87 21.78
C ALA A 36 9.18 -11.10 21.61
N ASN A 37 9.64 -11.40 20.40
CA ASN A 37 11.07 -11.54 20.07
C ASN A 37 11.77 -10.17 19.84
N GLY A 38 11.05 -9.05 20.02
CA GLY A 38 11.60 -7.69 19.91
C GLY A 38 11.64 -7.12 18.51
N HIS A 39 11.01 -7.79 17.51
CA HIS A 39 10.87 -7.24 16.16
C HIS A 39 9.81 -6.13 16.14
N PHE A 40 9.96 -5.20 15.20
CA PHE A 40 8.95 -4.21 14.89
C PHE A 40 8.01 -4.80 13.83
N VAL A 41 6.70 -4.67 14.05
CA VAL A 41 5.68 -5.20 13.15
C VAL A 41 4.73 -4.08 12.75
N ALA A 42 4.53 -3.88 11.46
CA ALA A 42 3.67 -2.84 10.90
C ALA A 42 2.91 -3.34 9.67
N ILE A 43 1.88 -2.59 9.29
CA ILE A 43 1.16 -2.74 8.03
C ILE A 43 1.77 -1.81 6.97
N ALA A 44 1.77 -2.24 5.70
CA ALA A 44 2.06 -1.39 4.53
C ALA A 44 1.01 -1.63 3.44
N THR A 45 0.09 -0.68 3.24
CA THR A 45 -1.09 -0.88 2.40
C THR A 45 -1.37 0.30 1.46
N GLY A 46 -2.01 0.04 0.32
CA GLY A 46 -2.61 1.06 -0.56
C GLY A 46 -3.89 1.66 0.00
N ARG A 47 -4.53 1.01 0.99
CA ARG A 47 -5.75 1.54 1.61
C ARG A 47 -5.49 2.91 2.24
N ALA A 48 -6.50 3.80 2.18
CA ALA A 48 -6.48 5.02 2.98
C ALA A 48 -6.41 4.69 4.48
N GLN A 49 -5.79 5.56 5.25
CA GLN A 49 -5.55 5.30 6.68
C GLN A 49 -6.82 4.92 7.43
N TYR A 50 -7.91 5.67 7.26
CA TYR A 50 -9.18 5.35 7.94
C TYR A 50 -9.74 3.97 7.57
N MET A 51 -9.49 3.46 6.33
CA MET A 51 -9.92 2.13 5.88
C MET A 51 -9.03 1.00 6.43
N ALA A 52 -7.77 1.30 6.73
CA ALA A 52 -6.82 0.31 7.23
C ALA A 52 -6.95 0.06 8.74
N MET A 53 -7.57 1.00 9.48
CA MET A 53 -7.62 0.94 10.95
C MET A 53 -8.35 -0.29 11.51
N ASP A 54 -9.42 -0.75 10.85
CA ASP A 54 -10.14 -1.94 11.32
C ASP A 54 -9.28 -3.20 11.20
N ALA A 55 -8.62 -3.39 10.06
CA ALA A 55 -7.69 -4.50 9.86
C ALA A 55 -6.47 -4.42 10.81
N ALA A 56 -5.95 -3.22 11.04
CA ALA A 56 -4.85 -2.99 11.99
C ALA A 56 -5.25 -3.35 13.42
N LYS A 57 -6.44 -2.94 13.84
CA LYS A 57 -7.00 -3.30 15.15
C LYS A 57 -7.22 -4.80 15.28
N GLU A 58 -7.76 -5.44 14.24
CA GLU A 58 -7.94 -6.89 14.20
C GLU A 58 -6.59 -7.61 14.29
N ALA A 59 -5.56 -7.16 13.56
CA ALA A 59 -4.20 -7.73 13.60
C ALA A 59 -3.41 -7.36 14.88
N HIS A 60 -3.96 -6.56 15.78
CA HIS A 60 -3.28 -5.97 16.93
C HIS A 60 -2.01 -5.17 16.53
N ILE A 61 -1.99 -4.57 15.34
CA ILE A 61 -0.86 -3.76 14.85
C ILE A 61 -1.25 -2.28 14.99
N ASP A 62 -0.36 -1.49 15.57
CA ASP A 62 -0.59 -0.08 15.87
C ASP A 62 0.23 0.90 15.02
N CYS A 63 1.05 0.38 14.12
CA CYS A 63 1.91 1.16 13.22
C CYS A 63 1.59 0.81 11.77
N LEU A 64 1.32 1.83 10.94
CA LEU A 64 0.87 1.65 9.56
C LEU A 64 1.56 2.62 8.61
N VAL A 65 1.96 2.09 7.47
CA VAL A 65 2.21 2.83 6.23
C VAL A 65 0.96 2.66 5.36
N THR A 66 0.29 3.74 5.04
CA THR A 66 -1.00 3.77 4.34
C THR A 66 -0.95 4.66 3.09
N ASP A 67 -2.05 4.74 2.37
CA ASP A 67 -2.18 5.63 1.21
C ASP A 67 -1.03 5.44 0.20
N GLY A 68 -0.68 4.16 -0.06
CA GLY A 68 0.39 3.80 -1.00
C GLY A 68 1.79 4.28 -0.62
N GLY A 69 2.05 4.57 0.66
CA GLY A 69 3.32 5.06 1.18
C GLY A 69 3.28 6.51 1.68
N ASN A 70 2.22 7.26 1.40
CA ASN A 70 2.11 8.67 1.78
C ASN A 70 1.61 8.90 3.22
N GLY A 71 0.99 7.90 3.86
CA GLY A 71 0.46 7.99 5.22
C GLY A 71 1.32 7.26 6.24
N ILE A 72 1.61 7.90 7.36
CA ILE A 72 2.35 7.31 8.49
C ILE A 72 1.51 7.40 9.76
N THR A 73 1.25 6.25 10.38
CA THR A 73 0.64 6.13 11.71
C THR A 73 1.62 5.40 12.62
N LEU A 74 1.91 5.96 13.79
CA LEU A 74 2.75 5.33 14.82
C LEU A 74 1.93 5.22 16.11
N HIS A 75 1.88 4.02 16.69
CA HIS A 75 1.18 3.74 17.95
C HIS A 75 -0.28 4.25 17.96
N ASN A 76 -1.00 3.96 16.87
CA ASN A 76 -2.37 4.43 16.58
C ASN A 76 -2.52 5.95 16.42
N GLU A 77 -1.44 6.72 16.42
CA GLU A 77 -1.46 8.17 16.19
C GLU A 77 -1.04 8.48 14.75
N LEU A 78 -1.95 9.06 13.98
CA LEU A 78 -1.67 9.54 12.63
C LEU A 78 -0.65 10.69 12.70
N GLN A 79 0.53 10.48 12.14
CA GLN A 79 1.57 11.50 12.07
C GLN A 79 1.29 12.48 10.92
N TYR A 80 1.05 11.94 9.73
CA TYR A 80 0.69 12.71 8.54
C TYR A 80 0.16 11.80 7.43
N ILE A 81 -0.49 12.42 6.45
CA ILE A 81 -0.72 11.88 5.10
C ILE A 81 -0.28 12.97 4.12
N LYS A 82 0.64 12.65 3.23
CA LYS A 82 1.10 13.55 2.17
C LYS A 82 0.07 13.58 1.04
N PRO A 83 -0.35 14.76 0.56
CA PRO A 83 -1.18 14.86 -0.64
C PRO A 83 -0.37 14.48 -1.89
N ILE A 84 -1.06 14.19 -2.98
CA ILE A 84 -0.44 14.10 -4.31
C ILE A 84 -0.10 15.50 -4.83
N ASP A 85 0.70 15.58 -5.89
CA ASP A 85 1.06 16.86 -6.50
C ASP A 85 -0.19 17.63 -6.93
N PHE A 86 -0.39 18.80 -6.35
CA PHE A 86 -1.61 19.58 -6.50
C PHE A 86 -1.83 20.08 -7.93
N VAL A 87 -0.75 20.49 -8.60
CA VAL A 87 -0.83 21.03 -9.96
C VAL A 87 -1.16 19.92 -10.95
N GLN A 88 -0.49 18.79 -10.84
CA GLN A 88 -0.75 17.63 -11.71
C GLN A 88 -2.13 17.02 -11.43
N ALA A 89 -2.55 16.93 -10.16
CA ALA A 89 -3.89 16.45 -9.82
C ALA A 89 -5.00 17.31 -10.43
N ASN A 90 -4.87 18.64 -10.37
CA ASN A 90 -5.80 19.56 -11.03
C ASN A 90 -5.76 19.43 -12.56
N HIS A 91 -4.58 19.24 -13.15
CA HIS A 91 -4.48 18.98 -14.59
C HIS A 91 -5.26 17.72 -15.01
N VAL A 92 -5.21 16.65 -14.20
CA VAL A 92 -5.99 15.44 -14.43
C VAL A 92 -7.51 15.71 -14.29
N ILE A 93 -7.90 16.46 -13.26
CA ILE A 93 -9.31 16.82 -13.02
C ILE A 93 -9.86 17.66 -14.20
N ASP A 94 -9.09 18.64 -14.69
CA ASP A 94 -9.48 19.46 -15.84
C ASP A 94 -9.72 18.61 -17.09
N GLN A 95 -8.85 17.63 -17.36
CA GLN A 95 -9.02 16.69 -18.45
C GLN A 95 -10.31 15.84 -18.28
N CYS A 96 -10.62 15.42 -17.05
CA CYS A 96 -11.88 14.71 -16.78
C CYS A 96 -13.10 15.59 -17.08
N ILE A 97 -13.06 16.86 -16.69
CA ILE A 97 -14.13 17.84 -16.99
C ILE A 97 -14.27 18.03 -18.52
N GLU A 98 -13.17 18.31 -19.22
CA GLU A 98 -13.16 18.54 -20.67
C GLU A 98 -13.69 17.34 -21.46
N ARG A 99 -13.33 16.14 -21.06
CA ARG A 99 -13.71 14.87 -21.71
C ARG A 99 -15.04 14.31 -21.21
N ARG A 100 -15.65 14.94 -20.21
CA ARG A 100 -16.87 14.47 -19.52
C ARG A 100 -16.70 13.06 -18.92
N LEU A 101 -15.52 12.75 -18.43
CA LEU A 101 -15.28 11.53 -17.67
C LEU A 101 -15.77 11.71 -16.25
N PRO A 102 -16.55 10.78 -15.70
CA PRO A 102 -16.94 10.83 -14.30
C PRO A 102 -15.72 10.73 -13.39
N PHE A 103 -15.64 11.60 -12.39
CA PHE A 103 -14.55 11.59 -11.42
C PHE A 103 -15.02 12.00 -10.03
N ALA A 104 -14.26 11.57 -9.02
CA ALA A 104 -14.44 11.98 -7.62
C ALA A 104 -13.07 12.14 -6.95
N VAL A 105 -12.98 13.06 -6.00
CA VAL A 105 -11.72 13.49 -5.38
C VAL A 105 -11.76 13.28 -3.87
N ALA A 106 -10.72 12.67 -3.31
CA ALA A 106 -10.51 12.60 -1.87
C ALA A 106 -9.76 13.87 -1.39
N LEU A 107 -10.40 14.66 -0.55
CA LEU A 107 -9.87 15.90 0.01
C LEU A 107 -9.39 15.76 1.47
N GLY A 108 -9.60 14.60 2.09
CA GLY A 108 -9.27 14.31 3.48
C GLY A 108 -9.15 12.82 3.76
N ASN A 109 -8.79 12.49 5.00
CA ASN A 109 -8.71 11.12 5.50
C ASN A 109 -10.07 10.68 6.07
N GLU A 110 -11.05 10.54 5.20
CA GLU A 110 -12.43 10.20 5.56
C GLU A 110 -13.14 9.45 4.42
N ALA A 111 -14.22 8.73 4.75
CA ALA A 111 -15.02 8.01 3.77
C ALA A 111 -15.95 8.94 2.96
N VAL A 112 -15.38 10.02 2.41
CA VAL A 112 -16.09 11.03 1.62
C VAL A 112 -15.29 11.36 0.37
N LEU A 113 -15.96 11.34 -0.76
CA LEU A 113 -15.43 11.82 -2.04
C LEU A 113 -16.26 13.01 -2.52
N TYR A 114 -15.64 13.88 -3.28
CA TYR A 114 -16.25 15.11 -3.80
C TYR A 114 -16.19 15.14 -5.31
N THR A 115 -17.27 15.62 -5.94
CA THR A 115 -17.30 15.91 -7.38
C THR A 115 -18.15 17.17 -7.65
N ASN A 116 -17.82 17.89 -8.71
CA ASN A 116 -18.64 19.01 -9.19
C ASN A 116 -19.56 18.62 -10.37
N GLN A 117 -19.62 17.34 -10.72
CA GLN A 117 -20.46 16.82 -11.81
C GLN A 117 -21.82 16.39 -11.28
N SER A 118 -22.87 17.12 -11.63
CA SER A 118 -24.24 16.91 -11.12
C SER A 118 -24.91 15.61 -11.59
N ASP A 119 -24.48 15.04 -12.69
CA ASP A 119 -24.97 13.78 -13.24
C ASP A 119 -24.57 12.55 -12.41
N GLN A 120 -23.60 12.69 -11.52
CA GLN A 120 -23.14 11.61 -10.63
C GLN A 120 -23.97 11.46 -9.34
N LYS A 121 -25.00 12.25 -9.12
CA LYS A 121 -25.83 12.25 -7.88
C LYS A 121 -26.39 10.88 -7.46
N ASN A 122 -26.50 9.94 -8.38
CA ASN A 122 -27.11 8.64 -8.16
C ASN A 122 -26.10 7.46 -8.11
N GLN A 123 -24.79 7.74 -8.11
CA GLN A 123 -23.79 6.68 -8.03
C GLN A 123 -23.83 5.99 -6.64
N LYS A 124 -23.85 4.66 -6.66
CA LYS A 124 -23.71 3.85 -5.44
C LYS A 124 -22.25 3.51 -5.22
N LEU A 125 -21.56 4.36 -4.47
CA LEU A 125 -20.20 4.10 -4.05
C LEU A 125 -20.19 3.49 -2.63
N PRO A 126 -19.15 2.73 -2.25
CA PRO A 126 -18.98 2.24 -0.87
C PRO A 126 -18.68 3.35 0.14
N VAL A 127 -18.49 4.58 -0.35
CA VAL A 127 -18.20 5.80 0.41
C VAL A 127 -19.21 6.88 0.06
N LYS A 128 -19.35 7.89 0.92
CA LYS A 128 -20.25 9.01 0.67
C LYS A 128 -19.72 9.86 -0.48
N LEU A 129 -20.52 10.04 -1.53
CA LEU A 129 -20.24 11.01 -2.58
C LEU A 129 -20.97 12.33 -2.29
N VAL A 130 -20.21 13.42 -2.21
CA VAL A 130 -20.73 14.80 -2.13
C VAL A 130 -20.65 15.41 -3.53
N VAL A 131 -21.81 15.74 -4.07
CA VAL A 131 -21.91 16.45 -5.35
C VAL A 131 -22.15 17.93 -5.02
N ASP A 132 -21.17 18.76 -5.32
CA ASP A 132 -21.23 20.21 -5.12
C ASP A 132 -20.69 20.90 -6.38
N GLU A 133 -21.61 21.38 -7.22
CA GLU A 133 -21.29 22.04 -8.50
C GLU A 133 -20.49 23.35 -8.32
N SER A 134 -20.41 23.88 -7.08
CA SER A 134 -19.65 25.09 -6.77
C SER A 134 -18.20 24.83 -6.39
N ILE A 135 -17.79 23.57 -6.19
CA ILE A 135 -16.41 23.25 -5.87
C ILE A 135 -15.49 23.61 -7.05
N ASP A 136 -14.52 24.46 -6.75
CA ASP A 136 -13.36 24.69 -7.60
C ASP A 136 -12.16 23.93 -7.01
N PHE A 137 -11.74 22.86 -7.65
CA PHE A 137 -10.62 22.04 -7.18
C PHE A 137 -9.28 22.76 -7.24
N HIS A 138 -9.14 23.86 -7.98
CA HIS A 138 -7.98 24.75 -7.93
C HIS A 138 -7.91 25.59 -6.64
N GLN A 139 -9.01 25.70 -5.89
CA GLN A 139 -9.09 26.46 -4.64
C GLN A 139 -9.11 25.58 -3.39
N VAL A 140 -9.14 24.24 -3.53
CA VAL A 140 -9.04 23.35 -2.37
C VAL A 140 -7.63 23.36 -1.80
N LYS A 141 -7.49 23.03 -0.53
CA LYS A 141 -6.20 23.05 0.14
C LYS A 141 -5.25 21.96 -0.36
N GLN A 142 -5.76 20.78 -0.61
CA GLN A 142 -4.97 19.59 -0.95
C GLN A 142 -5.85 18.50 -1.56
N ILE A 143 -5.23 17.63 -2.35
CA ILE A 143 -5.86 16.47 -3.00
C ILE A 143 -5.04 15.23 -2.63
N TYR A 144 -5.73 14.16 -2.22
CA TYR A 144 -5.08 12.91 -1.85
C TYR A 144 -5.20 11.83 -2.90
N LYS A 145 -6.37 11.74 -3.57
CA LYS A 145 -6.63 10.76 -4.63
C LYS A 145 -7.64 11.35 -5.62
N VAL A 146 -7.55 10.92 -6.87
CA VAL A 146 -8.55 11.19 -7.91
C VAL A 146 -9.04 9.85 -8.46
N PHE A 147 -10.32 9.59 -8.29
CA PHE A 147 -11.03 8.42 -8.82
C PHE A 147 -11.63 8.79 -10.18
N ILE A 148 -11.32 8.04 -11.22
CA ILE A 148 -11.76 8.33 -12.59
C ILE A 148 -12.47 7.11 -13.14
N GLU A 149 -13.71 7.27 -13.58
CA GLU A 149 -14.41 6.23 -14.34
C GLU A 149 -14.06 6.35 -15.82
N CYS A 150 -13.26 5.41 -16.28
CA CYS A 150 -12.83 5.37 -17.67
C CYS A 150 -12.44 3.94 -18.09
N ASN A 151 -12.65 3.63 -19.37
CA ASN A 151 -12.14 2.41 -19.98
C ASN A 151 -10.66 2.58 -20.38
N GLU A 152 -10.01 1.50 -20.83
CA GLU A 152 -8.60 1.50 -21.23
C GLU A 152 -8.27 2.42 -22.43
N GLN A 153 -9.24 2.71 -23.29
CA GLN A 153 -9.03 3.61 -24.43
C GLN A 153 -9.07 5.08 -23.96
N GLU A 154 -9.99 5.40 -23.06
CA GLU A 154 -10.10 6.73 -22.46
C GLU A 154 -8.90 7.02 -21.55
N GLU A 155 -8.44 6.03 -20.77
CA GLU A 155 -7.23 6.16 -19.94
C GLU A 155 -6.00 6.57 -20.75
N LYS A 156 -5.79 5.96 -21.95
CA LYS A 156 -4.67 6.31 -22.83
C LYS A 156 -4.70 7.73 -23.37
N LEU A 157 -5.83 8.41 -23.24
CA LEU A 157 -5.99 9.81 -23.64
C LEU A 157 -5.74 10.79 -22.51
N LEU A 158 -5.54 10.30 -21.28
CA LEU A 158 -5.23 11.13 -20.12
C LEU A 158 -3.71 11.32 -20.01
N ASP A 159 -3.33 12.57 -19.84
CA ASP A 159 -1.97 12.92 -19.42
C ASP A 159 -1.94 12.94 -17.89
N LEU A 160 -1.42 11.88 -17.30
CA LEU A 160 -1.28 11.72 -15.85
C LEU A 160 0.06 12.28 -15.32
N GLY A 161 0.92 12.79 -16.21
CA GLY A 161 2.22 13.35 -15.86
C GLY A 161 3.12 12.34 -15.15
N THR A 162 3.60 12.71 -13.95
CA THR A 162 4.42 11.84 -13.09
C THR A 162 3.64 11.26 -11.92
N LEU A 163 2.31 11.41 -11.91
CA LEU A 163 1.46 10.84 -10.86
C LEU A 163 1.38 9.32 -11.03
N ASP A 164 1.55 8.64 -9.91
CA ASP A 164 1.24 7.22 -9.85
C ASP A 164 -0.26 7.00 -9.99
N TYR A 165 -0.63 5.90 -10.61
CA TYR A 165 -2.02 5.50 -10.72
C TYR A 165 -2.16 3.99 -10.83
N MET A 166 -3.33 3.48 -10.54
CA MET A 166 -3.63 2.06 -10.66
C MET A 166 -5.04 1.83 -11.18
N ARG A 167 -5.17 0.81 -12.04
CA ARG A 167 -6.46 0.30 -12.49
C ARG A 167 -6.86 -0.90 -11.67
N TYR A 168 -7.73 -0.70 -10.70
CA TYR A 168 -8.23 -1.79 -9.84
C TYR A 168 -9.35 -2.59 -10.50
N PHE A 169 -10.18 -1.93 -11.33
CA PHE A 169 -11.31 -2.56 -12.02
C PHE A 169 -11.35 -2.10 -13.48
N LYS A 170 -12.04 -2.87 -14.35
CA LYS A 170 -12.12 -2.57 -15.80
C LYS A 170 -12.62 -1.17 -16.13
N GLY A 171 -13.39 -0.55 -15.25
CA GLY A 171 -14.01 0.77 -15.47
C GLY A 171 -13.44 1.89 -14.61
N GLN A 172 -12.40 1.66 -13.80
CA GLN A 172 -11.93 2.67 -12.86
C GLN A 172 -10.41 2.73 -12.77
N VAL A 173 -9.88 3.94 -12.85
CA VAL A 173 -8.49 4.31 -12.54
C VAL A 173 -8.49 5.15 -11.28
N ILE A 174 -7.54 4.90 -10.39
CA ILE A 174 -7.31 5.73 -9.23
C ILE A 174 -5.91 6.32 -9.35
N VAL A 175 -5.85 7.65 -9.38
CA VAL A 175 -4.59 8.39 -9.24
C VAL A 175 -4.29 8.50 -7.74
N GLU A 176 -3.27 7.80 -7.32
CA GLU A 176 -2.86 7.68 -5.91
C GLU A 176 -1.39 7.26 -5.82
N PRO A 177 -0.71 7.52 -4.70
CA PRO A 177 0.66 7.07 -4.51
C PRO A 177 0.75 5.53 -4.57
N ALA A 178 1.83 5.02 -5.18
CA ALA A 178 2.08 3.58 -5.34
C ALA A 178 3.45 3.13 -4.82
N GLU A 179 4.16 3.99 -4.09
CA GLU A 179 5.51 3.73 -3.58
C GLU A 179 5.51 3.38 -2.07
N LYS A 180 4.87 2.23 -1.71
CA LYS A 180 4.84 1.74 -0.32
C LYS A 180 6.23 1.70 0.32
N TYR A 181 7.27 1.36 -0.44
CA TYR A 181 8.62 1.24 0.09
C TYR A 181 9.18 2.57 0.61
N GLN A 182 8.84 3.68 -0.04
CA GLN A 182 9.26 5.01 0.44
C GLN A 182 8.68 5.32 1.83
N GLY A 183 7.40 5.01 2.05
CA GLY A 183 6.77 5.16 3.37
C GLY A 183 7.37 4.21 4.42
N ILE A 184 7.75 2.98 4.02
CA ILE A 184 8.45 2.03 4.89
C ILE A 184 9.81 2.60 5.32
N LEU A 185 10.60 3.13 4.39
CA LEU A 185 11.89 3.77 4.70
C LEU A 185 11.70 4.94 5.67
N GLU A 186 10.74 5.81 5.41
CA GLU A 186 10.46 6.95 6.30
C GLU A 186 10.09 6.50 7.71
N MET A 187 9.24 5.47 7.85
CA MET A 187 8.89 4.91 9.16
C MET A 187 10.12 4.33 9.88
N VAL A 188 10.94 3.57 9.19
CA VAL A 188 12.17 3.00 9.76
C VAL A 188 13.14 4.09 10.21
N HIS A 189 13.30 5.17 9.43
CA HIS A 189 14.12 6.33 9.80
C HIS A 189 13.57 7.07 11.03
N LEU A 190 12.25 7.27 11.11
CA LEU A 190 11.61 7.85 12.31
C LEU A 190 11.88 7.03 13.56
N LEU A 191 11.95 5.72 13.43
CA LEU A 191 12.26 4.77 14.51
C LEU A 191 13.77 4.62 14.75
N LYS A 192 14.62 5.34 14.01
CA LYS A 192 16.09 5.24 14.03
C LYS A 192 16.59 3.83 13.75
N GLY A 193 15.88 3.10 12.90
CA GLY A 193 16.22 1.77 12.43
C GLY A 193 17.21 1.78 11.29
N ASP A 194 17.69 0.60 10.92
CA ASP A 194 18.56 0.38 9.77
C ASP A 194 17.75 -0.23 8.61
N GLU A 195 17.88 0.33 7.43
CA GLU A 195 17.18 -0.15 6.23
C GLU A 195 17.50 -1.62 5.91
N LYS A 196 18.73 -2.08 6.20
CA LYS A 196 19.13 -3.48 6.00
C LYS A 196 18.30 -4.49 6.79
N ASP A 197 17.57 -4.03 7.82
CA ASP A 197 16.75 -4.86 8.68
C ASP A 197 15.26 -4.89 8.28
N ILE A 198 14.93 -4.33 7.12
CA ILE A 198 13.56 -4.32 6.57
C ILE A 198 13.22 -5.69 5.97
N VAL A 199 12.03 -6.17 6.33
CA VAL A 199 11.40 -7.38 5.76
C VAL A 199 9.99 -7.00 5.32
N VAL A 200 9.58 -7.38 4.13
CA VAL A 200 8.24 -7.06 3.62
C VAL A 200 7.53 -8.31 3.09
N PHE A 201 6.20 -8.34 3.28
CA PHE A 201 5.32 -9.38 2.77
C PHE A 201 4.25 -8.76 1.88
N GLY A 202 3.99 -9.34 0.70
CA GLY A 202 2.99 -8.86 -0.24
C GLY A 202 2.56 -9.89 -1.26
N ASP A 203 1.50 -9.58 -2.04
CA ASP A 203 0.96 -10.51 -3.04
C ASP A 203 0.48 -9.81 -4.33
N GLY A 204 0.20 -8.51 -4.31
CA GLY A 204 -0.41 -7.77 -5.43
C GLY A 204 0.55 -6.87 -6.22
N LEU A 205 0.06 -6.34 -7.34
CA LEU A 205 0.83 -5.42 -8.21
C LEU A 205 1.39 -4.22 -7.45
N ASN A 206 0.64 -3.69 -6.49
CA ASN A 206 1.05 -2.56 -5.66
C ASN A 206 2.14 -2.90 -4.63
N ASP A 207 2.55 -4.18 -4.54
CA ASP A 207 3.62 -4.66 -3.66
C ASP A 207 4.94 -4.84 -4.38
N ILE A 208 4.95 -4.89 -5.72
CA ILE A 208 6.16 -5.17 -6.52
C ILE A 208 7.31 -4.27 -6.08
N SER A 209 7.05 -2.95 -5.95
CA SER A 209 8.09 -1.99 -5.57
C SER A 209 8.68 -2.29 -4.19
N MET A 210 7.87 -2.57 -3.17
CA MET A 210 8.39 -2.86 -1.84
C MET A 210 9.08 -4.24 -1.78
N ILE A 211 8.53 -5.26 -2.46
CA ILE A 211 9.13 -6.61 -2.52
C ILE A 211 10.50 -6.56 -3.19
N GLN A 212 10.63 -5.83 -4.30
CA GLN A 212 11.88 -5.74 -5.07
C GLN A 212 12.95 -4.90 -4.38
N LYS A 213 12.55 -3.83 -3.68
CA LYS A 213 13.49 -2.84 -3.10
C LYS A 213 13.91 -3.19 -1.68
N ALA A 214 13.10 -3.93 -0.94
CA ALA A 214 13.44 -4.29 0.44
C ALA A 214 14.64 -5.23 0.50
N PRO A 215 15.43 -5.17 1.57
CA PRO A 215 16.50 -6.14 1.85
C PRO A 215 16.03 -7.58 1.90
N LEU A 216 14.77 -7.82 2.27
CA LEU A 216 14.13 -9.11 2.18
C LEU A 216 12.67 -8.94 1.77
N GLY A 217 12.38 -9.24 0.52
CA GLY A 217 11.04 -9.27 -0.05
C GLY A 217 10.46 -10.69 -0.08
N ILE A 218 9.32 -10.90 0.56
CA ILE A 218 8.64 -12.18 0.65
C ILE A 218 7.30 -12.10 -0.09
N ALA A 219 7.18 -12.87 -1.17
CA ALA A 219 5.91 -13.04 -1.88
C ALA A 219 5.07 -14.12 -1.22
N MET A 220 3.76 -13.86 -1.04
CA MET A 220 2.82 -14.90 -0.64
C MET A 220 2.65 -15.94 -1.74
N GLY A 221 2.29 -17.19 -1.38
CA GLY A 221 2.07 -18.26 -2.35
C GLY A 221 0.90 -18.02 -3.31
N ASN A 222 -0.06 -17.20 -2.92
CA ASN A 222 -1.15 -16.69 -3.76
C ASN A 222 -0.79 -15.44 -4.58
N ALA A 223 0.41 -14.87 -4.40
CA ALA A 223 0.84 -13.70 -5.15
C ALA A 223 0.79 -13.92 -6.65
N ILE A 224 0.60 -12.86 -7.41
CA ILE A 224 0.73 -12.90 -8.87
C ILE A 224 2.17 -13.24 -9.28
N ASP A 225 2.35 -13.73 -10.48
CA ASP A 225 3.65 -14.21 -10.92
C ASP A 225 4.70 -13.10 -10.95
N GLU A 226 4.32 -11.88 -11.33
CA GLU A 226 5.19 -10.70 -11.36
C GLU A 226 5.77 -10.35 -9.97
N VAL A 227 5.02 -10.56 -8.89
CA VAL A 227 5.50 -10.36 -7.51
C VAL A 227 6.45 -11.50 -7.11
N LYS A 228 6.13 -12.75 -7.48
CA LYS A 228 7.00 -13.91 -7.20
C LYS A 228 8.33 -13.83 -7.90
N GLU A 229 8.37 -13.30 -9.13
CA GLU A 229 9.60 -13.15 -9.92
C GLU A 229 10.61 -12.18 -9.30
N VAL A 230 10.16 -11.17 -8.56
CA VAL A 230 11.03 -10.17 -7.92
C VAL A 230 11.32 -10.45 -6.45
N ALA A 231 10.69 -11.47 -5.86
CA ALA A 231 10.82 -11.78 -4.44
C ALA A 231 12.09 -12.61 -4.14
N ASP A 232 12.70 -12.36 -2.99
CA ASP A 232 13.81 -13.17 -2.47
C ASP A 232 13.33 -14.54 -1.97
N PHE A 233 12.07 -14.62 -1.53
CA PHE A 233 11.46 -15.85 -1.02
C PHE A 233 9.97 -15.88 -1.33
N VAL A 234 9.49 -17.02 -1.83
CA VAL A 234 8.07 -17.30 -2.01
C VAL A 234 7.60 -18.23 -0.89
N THR A 235 6.70 -17.76 -0.05
CA THR A 235 6.14 -18.54 1.03
C THR A 235 4.89 -19.31 0.57
N LYS A 236 4.16 -19.94 1.50
CA LYS A 236 2.88 -20.56 1.24
C LYS A 236 1.78 -19.50 1.03
N ARG A 237 0.60 -19.98 0.64
CA ARG A 237 -0.58 -19.10 0.45
C ARG A 237 -1.02 -18.46 1.76
N ASN A 238 -1.70 -17.33 1.64
CA ASN A 238 -2.32 -16.60 2.76
C ASN A 238 -3.37 -17.43 3.52
N ASP A 239 -4.01 -18.38 2.86
CA ASP A 239 -4.99 -19.33 3.42
C ASP A 239 -4.38 -20.70 3.83
N ASP A 240 -3.05 -20.88 3.73
CA ASP A 240 -2.29 -22.09 4.10
C ASP A 240 -1.08 -21.74 4.99
N ASP A 241 -1.32 -20.96 6.03
CA ASP A 241 -0.31 -20.58 7.04
C ASP A 241 0.97 -19.94 6.47
N GLY A 242 0.87 -19.19 5.36
CA GLY A 242 2.03 -18.66 4.63
C GLY A 242 2.93 -17.76 5.47
N ILE A 243 2.38 -16.86 6.30
CA ILE A 243 3.16 -16.00 7.19
C ILE A 243 3.86 -16.84 8.26
N GLU A 244 3.14 -17.76 8.91
CA GLU A 244 3.73 -18.64 9.90
C GLU A 244 4.85 -19.50 9.30
N TYR A 245 4.63 -20.04 8.09
CA TYR A 245 5.61 -20.85 7.39
C TYR A 245 6.91 -20.09 7.10
N ALA A 246 6.83 -18.82 6.66
CA ALA A 246 7.99 -17.98 6.43
C ALA A 246 8.72 -17.64 7.73
N CYS A 247 7.98 -17.36 8.80
CA CYS A 247 8.54 -16.93 10.09
C CYS A 247 9.01 -18.10 10.97
N ARG A 248 8.63 -19.36 10.70
CA ARG A 248 9.09 -20.53 11.46
C ARG A 248 10.51 -20.92 11.09
N PRO A 249 11.39 -21.11 12.10
CA PRO A 249 12.69 -21.74 11.88
C PRO A 249 12.51 -23.20 11.42
N PRO A 250 13.34 -23.71 10.49
CA PRO A 250 13.34 -25.14 10.14
C PRO A 250 13.66 -26.03 11.34
N ASP A 251 14.38 -25.53 12.34
CA ASP A 251 14.90 -26.26 13.50
C ASP A 251 14.53 -25.63 14.84
N ASN A 252 13.45 -24.85 14.92
CA ASN A 252 13.07 -24.02 16.06
C ASN A 252 14.09 -22.94 16.48
N LEU A 253 15.09 -22.59 15.64
CA LEU A 253 16.17 -21.67 16.01
C LEU A 253 16.28 -20.42 15.13
N THR A 254 15.91 -20.48 13.84
CA THR A 254 16.00 -19.32 12.91
C THR A 254 14.83 -19.29 11.91
N PRO A 255 14.33 -18.12 11.50
CA PRO A 255 13.34 -18.02 10.41
C PRO A 255 13.83 -18.68 9.13
N ARG A 256 12.90 -19.14 8.27
CA ARG A 256 13.22 -19.82 6.99
C ARG A 256 13.83 -18.92 5.93
N TRP A 257 13.66 -17.61 6.05
CA TRP A 257 14.34 -16.66 5.17
C TRP A 257 15.84 -16.58 5.46
N PRO A 258 16.66 -16.29 4.45
CA PRO A 258 18.12 -16.18 4.61
C PRO A 258 18.49 -15.17 5.70
N GLN A 259 19.33 -15.60 6.66
CA GLN A 259 19.80 -14.73 7.77
C GLN A 259 20.90 -13.74 7.33
N SER A 260 21.43 -13.93 6.11
CA SER A 260 22.47 -13.08 5.53
C SER A 260 22.27 -12.99 4.03
N VAL A 261 21.61 -11.94 3.56
CA VAL A 261 21.83 -11.48 2.19
C VAL A 261 23.10 -10.63 2.25
N SER A 262 24.24 -11.22 1.87
CA SER A 262 25.43 -10.44 1.59
C SER A 262 25.18 -9.64 0.30
N TYR A 263 24.88 -8.34 0.43
CA TYR A 263 24.81 -7.45 -0.71
C TYR A 263 26.14 -7.42 -1.45
N PRO A 264 26.14 -7.53 -2.80
CA PRO A 264 27.26 -7.05 -3.56
C PRO A 264 27.39 -5.56 -3.26
N SER A 265 28.54 -5.17 -2.71
CA SER A 265 28.90 -3.77 -2.47
C SER A 265 28.56 -2.94 -3.70
N SER A 266 27.84 -1.84 -3.51
CA SER A 266 27.41 -0.85 -4.51
C SER A 266 28.58 -0.12 -5.19
N ASN A 267 29.53 -0.88 -5.78
CA ASN A 267 30.71 -0.38 -6.48
C ASN A 267 30.95 -1.14 -7.78
N SER A 268 29.99 -1.20 -8.68
CA SER A 268 30.27 -1.51 -10.09
C SER A 268 29.06 -1.33 -11.01
N ILE A 269 28.52 -0.15 -11.19
CA ILE A 269 27.88 0.26 -12.44
C ILE A 269 28.18 1.75 -12.66
N ILE A 270 29.43 2.06 -12.92
CA ILE A 270 29.84 3.18 -13.77
C ILE A 270 30.92 2.60 -14.68
N LYS A 271 30.52 2.09 -15.83
CA LYS A 271 31.40 2.06 -17.03
C LYS A 271 30.60 1.64 -18.27
N SER A 272 30.61 2.54 -19.21
CA SER A 272 30.38 2.57 -20.65
C SER A 272 28.94 2.69 -21.10
#